data_68d68e656a25f2ffe8930620ed07ab31
#
_entry.id   68d68e656a25f2ffe8930620ed07ab31
#
_cell.length_a   1.000
_cell.length_b   1.000
_cell.length_c   1.000
_cell.angle_alpha   90.00
_cell.angle_beta   90.00
_cell.angle_gamma   90.00
#
_symmetry.space_group_name_H-M   'P 1'
#
loop_
_entity.id
_entity.type
_entity.pdbx_description
1 polymer ?
#
loop_
_entity_poly.entity_id
_entity_poly.type
_entity_poly.pdbx_seq_one_letter_code
_entity_poly.pdbx_strand_id
1 'polypeptide(L)'
;MTRFSLPLSIALSLTLLNACGGGGTTSTPVSSPLATHFSVSTPANAANAVSFNFTVTALDASNHPVTNYSGTIHFTSSDPHGQVPPDSSLGPGQAFSAILTTPGAQVITATDKSTSSISGSSNTINVGALVAAFPVEWFGAKGDGGTDDTAAIQNTINAAAATGGGSVLLKVARYFTTGALTVPTGVVLCGTIEGPFDVKGVDPSATAIAPTLLVTNSNAPFVTLNGLGSGVTDILFHYPNQVKTSASAPTVYPFTILANFPATKIARSTVTNAYNFLDIDNAPGSNGRVIAEDLFIGAFNIGVHIDHTYDFTTLHNLHHGVFWDEVENAAYPTAIDNWVLNNSTALVVGRMDSLEIGDFFVFSRSTGMLLTDSPDTTLNPRSGSGRGSNIDLENVEFGIVANSSTIWSWGYEFSNVIVSAAPGRGQAAVQLRGGGTNPPAVLINGGSVRGTWALGAFPAPQAGNLTHVNIIGSDLP
;
A
#
# COMPACT_ATOMS: atom_id res chain seq x y z
N MET A 1 -17.77 -43.16 -35.11
CA MET A 1 -18.31 -44.45 -34.70
C MET A 1 -18.77 -44.33 -33.29
N THR A 2 -20.00 -44.28 -33.20
CA THR A 2 -21.09 -44.96 -32.45
C THR A 2 -21.24 -44.38 -31.04
N ARG A 3 -22.24 -43.51 -30.77
CA ARG A 3 -23.67 -43.77 -30.44
C ARG A 3 -23.83 -44.69 -29.22
N PHE A 4 -24.61 -44.35 -28.16
CA PHE A 4 -26.06 -44.26 -27.99
C PHE A 4 -26.36 -43.66 -26.60
N SER A 5 -27.19 -42.78 -26.36
CA SER A 5 -28.67 -42.51 -26.43
C SER A 5 -29.45 -42.95 -25.18
N LEU A 6 -30.01 -42.00 -24.45
CA LEU A 6 -31.41 -41.71 -24.07
C LEU A 6 -32.39 -42.86 -23.73
N PRO A 7 -33.61 -42.58 -23.27
CA PRO A 7 -34.08 -42.41 -21.89
C PRO A 7 -35.19 -43.40 -21.58
N LEU A 8 -35.71 -43.48 -20.39
CA LEU A 8 -36.92 -44.23 -20.09
C LEU A 8 -37.95 -43.36 -19.38
N SER A 9 -38.95 -42.95 -20.14
CA SER A 9 -40.22 -42.42 -19.65
C SER A 9 -41.10 -43.57 -19.14
N ILE A 10 -41.60 -43.47 -17.93
CA ILE A 10 -42.67 -44.34 -17.45
C ILE A 10 -43.92 -43.49 -17.29
N ALA A 11 -44.88 -43.72 -18.17
CA ALA A 11 -46.25 -43.26 -18.06
C ALA A 11 -47.00 -44.20 -17.12
N LEU A 12 -47.62 -43.64 -16.08
CA LEU A 12 -48.54 -44.40 -15.22
C LEU A 12 -49.98 -43.92 -15.48
N SER A 13 -50.76 -44.83 -15.98
CA SER A 13 -52.15 -44.65 -16.32
C SER A 13 -53.05 -44.52 -15.09
N LEU A 14 -53.97 -43.57 -15.19
CA LEU A 14 -55.04 -43.26 -14.25
C LEU A 14 -56.20 -44.26 -14.41
N THR A 15 -56.50 -44.98 -13.36
CA THR A 15 -57.79 -45.67 -13.23
C THR A 15 -58.69 -44.97 -12.21
N LEU A 16 -59.78 -44.41 -12.71
CA LEU A 16 -60.86 -43.90 -11.86
C LEU A 16 -61.62 -45.05 -11.23
N LEU A 17 -61.75 -45.01 -9.89
CA LEU A 17 -62.84 -45.76 -9.20
C LEU A 17 -63.69 -44.76 -8.46
N ASN A 18 -64.90 -44.55 -8.89
CA ASN A 18 -65.95 -43.85 -8.19
C ASN A 18 -66.43 -44.71 -7.02
N ALA A 19 -66.30 -44.22 -5.77
CA ALA A 19 -67.09 -44.70 -4.68
C ALA A 19 -67.71 -43.49 -3.93
N CYS A 20 -69.02 -43.42 -4.02
CA CYS A 20 -69.86 -42.48 -3.31
C CYS A 20 -69.91 -42.86 -1.82
N GLY A 21 -69.56 -41.91 -0.94
CA GLY A 21 -69.73 -42.05 0.50
C GLY A 21 -69.53 -40.68 1.16
N GLY A 22 -70.65 -40.04 1.50
CA GLY A 22 -70.65 -38.75 2.14
C GLY A 22 -70.09 -38.80 3.56
N GLY A 23 -69.12 -37.99 3.79
CA GLY A 23 -68.60 -37.64 5.09
C GLY A 23 -67.98 -36.24 5.00
N GLY A 24 -68.67 -35.21 5.43
CA GLY A 24 -68.18 -33.86 5.47
C GLY A 24 -67.01 -33.77 6.45
N THR A 25 -65.81 -33.77 5.90
CA THR A 25 -64.64 -33.29 6.65
C THR A 25 -64.64 -31.77 6.50
N THR A 26 -65.07 -31.10 7.54
CA THR A 26 -64.75 -29.69 7.73
C THR A 26 -63.21 -29.58 7.78
N SER A 27 -62.57 -29.15 6.67
CA SER A 27 -61.22 -28.70 6.66
C SER A 27 -61.20 -27.47 7.61
N THR A 28 -60.74 -27.65 8.83
CA THR A 28 -60.34 -26.50 9.67
C THR A 28 -59.36 -25.73 8.86
N PRO A 29 -59.55 -24.41 8.65
CA PRO A 29 -58.54 -23.62 8.00
C PRO A 29 -57.26 -23.75 8.82
N VAL A 30 -56.17 -24.25 8.23
CA VAL A 30 -54.86 -24.23 8.86
C VAL A 30 -54.56 -22.76 9.00
N SER A 31 -54.70 -22.21 10.20
CA SER A 31 -54.31 -20.86 10.48
C SER A 31 -52.84 -20.74 10.17
N SER A 32 -52.49 -19.80 9.30
CA SER A 32 -51.06 -19.50 9.03
C SER A 32 -50.35 -19.25 10.37
N PRO A 33 -49.17 -19.84 10.60
CA PRO A 33 -48.48 -19.66 11.87
C PRO A 33 -48.26 -18.16 12.11
N LEU A 34 -48.62 -17.70 13.31
CA LEU A 34 -48.42 -16.31 13.72
C LEU A 34 -47.07 -16.18 14.41
N ALA A 35 -46.31 -15.17 14.09
CA ALA A 35 -45.06 -14.90 14.77
C ALA A 35 -45.30 -14.56 16.25
N THR A 36 -44.52 -15.17 17.15
CA THR A 36 -44.58 -14.94 18.60
C THR A 36 -43.32 -14.32 19.15
N HIS A 37 -42.21 -14.47 18.44
CA HIS A 37 -40.91 -13.89 18.85
C HIS A 37 -39.95 -13.81 17.65
N PHE A 38 -38.78 -13.13 17.87
CA PHE A 38 -37.70 -13.06 16.89
C PHE A 38 -36.47 -13.87 17.34
N SER A 39 -35.81 -14.51 16.38
CA SER A 39 -34.42 -14.94 16.54
C SER A 39 -33.50 -13.90 15.90
N VAL A 40 -32.54 -13.40 16.66
CA VAL A 40 -31.53 -12.45 16.18
C VAL A 40 -30.19 -13.15 16.19
N SER A 41 -29.61 -13.37 15.00
CA SER A 41 -28.32 -14.08 14.83
C SER A 41 -27.22 -13.09 14.48
N THR A 42 -26.23 -12.99 15.36
CA THR A 42 -25.09 -12.07 15.24
C THR A 42 -23.77 -12.84 15.35
N PRO A 43 -22.64 -12.27 14.88
CA PRO A 43 -21.31 -12.77 15.24
C PRO A 43 -21.12 -12.78 16.77
N ALA A 44 -20.36 -13.74 17.27
CA ALA A 44 -20.03 -13.79 18.72
C ALA A 44 -19.04 -12.69 19.14
N ASN A 45 -18.29 -12.13 18.18
CA ASN A 45 -17.32 -11.05 18.39
C ASN A 45 -17.52 -9.98 17.32
N ALA A 46 -17.32 -8.72 17.69
CA ALA A 46 -17.28 -7.59 16.78
C ALA A 46 -16.07 -6.71 17.09
N ALA A 47 -15.45 -6.16 16.07
CA ALA A 47 -14.44 -5.13 16.27
C ALA A 47 -15.11 -3.81 16.66
N ASN A 48 -14.46 -3.05 17.54
CA ASN A 48 -14.95 -1.73 17.97
C ASN A 48 -15.07 -0.78 16.77
N ALA A 49 -16.21 -0.10 16.67
CA ALA A 49 -16.54 0.85 15.61
C ALA A 49 -16.54 0.30 14.16
N VAL A 50 -16.56 -1.03 13.99
CA VAL A 50 -16.60 -1.69 12.68
C VAL A 50 -17.99 -2.24 12.41
N SER A 51 -18.49 -1.99 11.19
CA SER A 51 -19.78 -2.52 10.75
C SER A 51 -19.76 -4.04 10.61
N PHE A 52 -20.79 -4.71 11.10
CA PHE A 52 -21.00 -6.15 10.90
C PHE A 52 -22.45 -6.44 10.53
N ASN A 53 -22.66 -7.57 9.84
CA ASN A 53 -23.97 -8.01 9.43
C ASN A 53 -24.58 -8.97 10.45
N PHE A 54 -25.91 -8.90 10.59
CA PHE A 54 -26.71 -9.82 11.39
C PHE A 54 -28.04 -10.12 10.71
N THR A 55 -28.74 -11.15 11.15
CA THR A 55 -30.03 -11.54 10.58
C THR A 55 -31.09 -11.64 11.65
N VAL A 56 -32.35 -11.39 11.27
CA VAL A 56 -33.53 -11.55 12.12
C VAL A 56 -34.49 -12.50 11.42
N THR A 57 -35.06 -13.42 12.19
CA THR A 57 -36.06 -14.38 11.71
C THR A 57 -37.27 -14.32 12.65
N ALA A 58 -38.46 -14.12 12.09
CA ALA A 58 -39.71 -14.26 12.86
C ALA A 58 -40.02 -15.74 13.07
N LEU A 59 -40.36 -16.12 14.31
CA LEU A 59 -40.63 -17.50 14.72
C LEU A 59 -42.02 -17.61 15.35
N ASP A 60 -42.66 -18.77 15.15
CA ASP A 60 -43.88 -19.15 15.85
C ASP A 60 -43.58 -19.70 17.26
N ALA A 61 -44.59 -20.08 18.02
CA ALA A 61 -44.48 -20.63 19.35
C ALA A 61 -43.70 -21.97 19.43
N SER A 62 -43.49 -22.62 18.27
CA SER A 62 -42.74 -23.88 18.14
C SER A 62 -41.34 -23.67 17.56
N ASN A 63 -40.89 -22.43 17.46
CA ASN A 63 -39.59 -22.02 16.84
C ASN A 63 -39.48 -22.32 15.34
N HIS A 64 -40.60 -22.43 14.61
CA HIS A 64 -40.53 -22.54 13.15
C HIS A 64 -40.57 -21.15 12.51
N PRO A 65 -39.81 -20.93 11.40
CA PRO A 65 -39.80 -19.67 10.68
C PRO A 65 -41.19 -19.29 10.13
N VAL A 66 -41.62 -18.06 10.37
CA VAL A 66 -42.84 -17.47 9.84
C VAL A 66 -42.49 -16.59 8.66
N THR A 67 -42.67 -17.13 7.45
CA THR A 67 -42.22 -16.48 6.20
C THR A 67 -43.15 -15.36 5.71
N ASN A 68 -44.38 -15.28 6.25
CA ASN A 68 -45.40 -14.27 5.92
C ASN A 68 -45.48 -13.14 6.97
N TYR A 69 -44.50 -13.01 7.84
CA TYR A 69 -44.43 -11.89 8.75
C TYR A 69 -44.31 -10.56 7.99
N SER A 70 -45.10 -9.55 8.32
CA SER A 70 -45.18 -8.28 7.61
C SER A 70 -45.09 -7.05 8.53
N GLY A 71 -44.73 -7.25 9.80
CA GLY A 71 -44.57 -6.17 10.79
C GLY A 71 -43.31 -5.33 10.54
N THR A 72 -43.27 -4.17 11.19
CA THR A 72 -42.10 -3.31 11.21
C THR A 72 -41.27 -3.62 12.47
N ILE A 73 -39.98 -3.86 12.30
CA ILE A 73 -39.04 -4.12 13.41
C ILE A 73 -38.37 -2.81 13.81
N HIS A 74 -38.36 -2.57 15.12
CA HIS A 74 -37.56 -1.57 15.78
C HIS A 74 -36.34 -2.24 16.41
N PHE A 75 -35.14 -1.65 16.18
CA PHE A 75 -33.86 -2.16 16.69
C PHE A 75 -33.36 -1.31 17.85
N THR A 76 -32.84 -1.96 18.89
CA THR A 76 -32.09 -1.31 19.97
C THR A 76 -30.80 -2.07 20.27
N SER A 77 -29.86 -1.39 20.92
CA SER A 77 -28.59 -1.98 21.37
C SER A 77 -28.39 -1.67 22.85
N SER A 78 -27.70 -2.56 23.56
CA SER A 78 -27.18 -2.26 24.91
C SER A 78 -26.01 -1.28 24.87
N ASP A 79 -25.36 -1.10 23.71
CA ASP A 79 -24.33 -0.11 23.50
C ASP A 79 -24.94 1.29 23.37
N PRO A 80 -24.69 2.23 24.31
CA PRO A 80 -25.31 3.56 24.29
C PRO A 80 -24.86 4.42 23.11
N HIS A 81 -23.74 4.06 22.45
CA HIS A 81 -23.20 4.73 21.28
C HIS A 81 -23.27 3.87 20.01
N GLY A 82 -23.88 2.69 20.11
CA GLY A 82 -24.04 1.78 18.99
C GLY A 82 -24.99 2.31 17.93
N GLN A 83 -24.71 2.04 16.70
CA GLN A 83 -25.58 2.33 15.55
C GLN A 83 -26.27 1.06 15.12
N VAL A 84 -27.60 1.05 15.15
CA VAL A 84 -28.45 -0.03 14.69
C VAL A 84 -29.30 0.44 13.51
N PRO A 85 -29.86 -0.47 12.68
CA PRO A 85 -30.70 -0.07 11.56
C PRO A 85 -31.91 0.76 12.01
N PRO A 86 -32.41 1.66 11.16
CA PRO A 86 -33.69 2.30 11.38
C PRO A 86 -34.83 1.28 11.31
N ASP A 87 -36.01 1.68 11.75
CA ASP A 87 -37.22 0.87 11.62
C ASP A 87 -37.36 0.27 10.25
N SER A 88 -37.48 -1.05 10.13
CA SER A 88 -37.41 -1.77 8.86
C SER A 88 -38.45 -2.88 8.78
N SER A 89 -38.95 -3.17 7.58
CA SER A 89 -39.74 -4.39 7.32
C SER A 89 -38.81 -5.61 7.26
N LEU A 90 -39.30 -6.79 7.61
CA LEU A 90 -38.57 -8.04 7.55
C LEU A 90 -38.86 -8.78 6.25
N GLY A 91 -37.83 -8.90 5.39
CA GLY A 91 -37.87 -9.80 4.22
C GLY A 91 -37.24 -11.16 4.52
N PRO A 92 -37.60 -12.23 3.77
CA PRO A 92 -36.95 -13.52 3.92
C PRO A 92 -35.43 -13.44 3.69
N GLY A 93 -34.65 -13.86 4.70
CA GLY A 93 -33.17 -13.86 4.62
C GLY A 93 -32.52 -12.48 4.59
N GLN A 94 -33.23 -11.44 4.99
CA GLN A 94 -32.70 -10.07 5.00
C GLN A 94 -31.58 -9.94 6.03
N ALA A 95 -30.42 -9.43 5.57
CA ALA A 95 -29.31 -9.02 6.42
C ALA A 95 -29.47 -7.56 6.82
N PHE A 96 -29.14 -7.26 8.06
CA PHE A 96 -29.06 -5.93 8.66
C PHE A 96 -27.62 -5.63 9.04
N SER A 97 -27.26 -4.37 9.21
CA SER A 97 -25.92 -3.94 9.58
C SER A 97 -25.93 -3.10 10.85
N ALA A 98 -24.99 -3.34 11.75
CA ALA A 98 -24.82 -2.56 12.98
C ALA A 98 -23.35 -2.20 13.21
N ILE A 99 -23.11 -1.14 13.99
CA ILE A 99 -21.80 -0.73 14.50
C ILE A 99 -21.91 -0.61 16.01
N LEU A 100 -21.05 -1.28 16.74
CA LEU A 100 -20.94 -1.19 18.20
C LEU A 100 -19.59 -0.56 18.57
N THR A 101 -19.60 0.34 19.56
CA THR A 101 -18.44 1.19 19.90
C THR A 101 -18.02 1.04 21.37
N THR A 102 -18.86 0.49 22.22
CA THR A 102 -18.53 0.28 23.64
C THR A 102 -17.93 -1.11 23.85
N PRO A 103 -16.64 -1.23 24.22
CA PRO A 103 -16.01 -2.52 24.49
C PRO A 103 -16.72 -3.34 25.55
N GLY A 104 -16.68 -4.66 25.39
CA GLY A 104 -17.29 -5.62 26.29
C GLY A 104 -18.52 -6.30 25.71
N ALA A 105 -19.33 -6.90 26.59
CA ALA A 105 -20.50 -7.68 26.21
C ALA A 105 -21.68 -6.78 25.83
N GLN A 106 -22.11 -6.86 24.58
CA GLN A 106 -23.25 -6.11 24.04
C GLN A 106 -24.31 -7.04 23.46
N VAL A 107 -25.52 -6.55 23.30
CA VAL A 107 -26.62 -7.26 22.65
C VAL A 107 -27.41 -6.32 21.74
N ILE A 108 -27.99 -6.88 20.67
CA ILE A 108 -28.94 -6.20 19.80
C ILE A 108 -30.31 -6.84 20.04
N THR A 109 -31.32 -6.00 20.18
CA THR A 109 -32.72 -6.44 20.36
C THR A 109 -33.57 -5.96 19.20
N ALA A 110 -34.35 -6.87 18.63
CA ALA A 110 -35.36 -6.60 17.62
C ALA A 110 -36.78 -6.71 18.29
N THR A 111 -37.63 -5.72 18.06
CA THR A 111 -39.00 -5.68 18.63
C THR A 111 -39.98 -5.24 17.55
N ASP A 112 -41.13 -5.92 17.46
CA ASP A 112 -42.22 -5.47 16.59
C ASP A 112 -42.78 -4.12 17.09
N LYS A 113 -42.84 -3.14 16.21
CA LYS A 113 -43.24 -1.78 16.55
C LYS A 113 -44.67 -1.67 17.00
N SER A 114 -45.56 -2.54 16.51
CA SER A 114 -46.99 -2.56 16.80
C SER A 114 -47.33 -3.50 17.93
N THR A 115 -46.57 -4.60 18.10
CA THR A 115 -46.83 -5.67 19.07
C THR A 115 -45.55 -5.97 19.85
N SER A 116 -45.25 -5.17 20.84
CA SER A 116 -43.98 -5.23 21.59
C SER A 116 -43.69 -6.57 22.30
N SER A 117 -44.70 -7.44 22.43
CA SER A 117 -44.52 -8.82 22.90
C SER A 117 -43.78 -9.73 21.91
N ILE A 118 -43.77 -9.35 20.61
CA ILE A 118 -42.96 -10.03 19.59
C ILE A 118 -41.60 -9.38 19.60
N SER A 119 -40.65 -9.98 20.31
CA SER A 119 -39.27 -9.46 20.42
C SER A 119 -38.28 -10.60 20.50
N GLY A 120 -37.00 -10.27 20.32
CA GLY A 120 -35.89 -11.20 20.49
C GLY A 120 -34.57 -10.47 20.61
N SER A 121 -33.65 -11.01 21.39
CA SER A 121 -32.31 -10.47 21.56
C SER A 121 -31.27 -11.42 20.96
N SER A 122 -30.17 -10.87 20.51
CA SER A 122 -29.04 -11.64 20.01
C SER A 122 -28.35 -12.44 21.12
N ASN A 123 -27.47 -13.37 20.71
CA ASN A 123 -26.40 -13.82 21.60
C ASN A 123 -25.54 -12.62 22.01
N THR A 124 -24.78 -12.80 23.08
CA THR A 124 -23.76 -11.82 23.50
C THR A 124 -22.74 -11.60 22.38
N ILE A 125 -22.52 -10.34 22.03
CA ILE A 125 -21.53 -9.88 21.11
C ILE A 125 -20.37 -9.29 21.94
N ASN A 126 -19.21 -9.92 21.93
CA ASN A 126 -18.03 -9.36 22.59
C ASN A 126 -17.42 -8.29 21.69
N VAL A 127 -17.65 -7.04 22.02
CA VAL A 127 -17.00 -5.91 21.33
C VAL A 127 -15.59 -5.78 21.88
N GLY A 128 -14.58 -5.89 20.99
CA GLY A 128 -13.19 -5.74 21.35
C GLY A 128 -12.91 -4.37 21.98
N ALA A 129 -11.82 -4.26 22.76
CA ALA A 129 -11.30 -2.96 23.15
C ALA A 129 -10.93 -2.17 21.88
N LEU A 130 -10.87 -0.83 21.97
CA LEU A 130 -10.29 -0.01 20.92
C LEU A 130 -8.90 -0.59 20.57
N VAL A 131 -8.81 -1.28 19.45
CA VAL A 131 -7.55 -1.86 19.01
C VAL A 131 -6.86 -0.83 18.16
N ALA A 132 -5.66 -0.46 18.57
CA ALA A 132 -4.76 0.32 17.71
C ALA A 132 -4.24 -0.50 16.51
N ALA A 133 -4.68 -1.75 16.34
CA ALA A 133 -4.21 -2.68 15.33
C ALA A 133 -5.39 -3.42 14.66
N PHE A 134 -5.43 -3.36 13.33
CA PHE A 134 -6.50 -3.86 12.48
C PHE A 134 -5.92 -4.91 11.51
N PRO A 135 -6.03 -6.22 11.79
CA PRO A 135 -5.65 -7.26 10.84
C PRO A 135 -6.51 -7.22 9.59
N VAL A 136 -5.88 -7.27 8.41
CA VAL A 136 -6.60 -7.20 7.12
C VAL A 136 -7.54 -8.39 6.91
N GLU A 137 -7.27 -9.52 7.53
CA GLU A 137 -8.11 -10.72 7.49
C GLU A 137 -9.49 -10.50 8.12
N TRP A 138 -9.63 -9.59 9.07
CA TRP A 138 -10.93 -9.22 9.65
C TRP A 138 -11.87 -8.61 8.63
N PHE A 139 -11.32 -8.04 7.55
CA PHE A 139 -12.06 -7.42 6.45
C PHE A 139 -12.09 -8.29 5.19
N GLY A 140 -11.64 -9.55 5.32
CA GLY A 140 -11.79 -10.57 4.29
C GLY A 140 -10.57 -10.80 3.41
N ALA A 141 -9.43 -10.16 3.70
CA ALA A 141 -8.19 -10.44 2.97
C ALA A 141 -7.78 -11.91 3.13
N LYS A 142 -7.38 -12.54 2.02
CA LYS A 142 -7.03 -13.95 1.96
C LYS A 142 -5.53 -14.20 2.13
N GLY A 143 -4.70 -13.35 1.52
CA GLY A 143 -3.26 -13.51 1.54
C GLY A 143 -2.78 -14.81 0.86
N ASP A 144 -3.55 -15.33 -0.10
CA ASP A 144 -3.28 -16.59 -0.81
C ASP A 144 -2.45 -16.40 -2.10
N GLY A 145 -2.17 -15.15 -2.46
CA GLY A 145 -1.41 -14.77 -3.65
C GLY A 145 -2.21 -14.81 -4.96
N GLY A 146 -3.51 -15.07 -4.90
CA GLY A 146 -4.36 -15.19 -6.09
C GLY A 146 -5.67 -14.42 -6.00
N THR A 147 -6.28 -14.34 -4.81
CA THR A 147 -7.49 -13.56 -4.58
C THR A 147 -7.11 -12.07 -4.49
N ASP A 148 -7.87 -11.19 -5.17
CA ASP A 148 -7.66 -9.75 -5.07
C ASP A 148 -8.05 -9.23 -3.67
N ASP A 149 -7.06 -8.85 -2.90
CA ASP A 149 -7.20 -8.36 -1.53
C ASP A 149 -7.31 -6.83 -1.45
N THR A 150 -7.26 -6.10 -2.58
CA THR A 150 -7.26 -4.63 -2.61
C THR A 150 -8.40 -4.03 -1.78
N ALA A 151 -9.63 -4.48 -2.03
CA ALA A 151 -10.80 -3.94 -1.34
C ALA A 151 -10.78 -4.26 0.17
N ALA A 152 -10.34 -5.46 0.56
CA ALA A 152 -10.25 -5.87 1.96
C ALA A 152 -9.23 -5.02 2.72
N ILE A 153 -8.05 -4.79 2.13
CA ILE A 153 -7.00 -3.95 2.71
C ILE A 153 -7.49 -2.50 2.82
N GLN A 154 -8.10 -1.94 1.75
CA GLN A 154 -8.62 -0.57 1.80
C GLN A 154 -9.74 -0.41 2.84
N ASN A 155 -10.64 -1.39 2.98
CA ASN A 155 -11.68 -1.37 4.01
C ASN A 155 -11.08 -1.38 5.42
N THR A 156 -9.99 -2.13 5.64
CA THR A 156 -9.26 -2.13 6.91
C THR A 156 -8.63 -0.76 7.19
N ILE A 157 -8.02 -0.13 6.19
CA ILE A 157 -7.48 1.23 6.29
C ILE A 157 -8.58 2.23 6.66
N ASN A 158 -9.74 2.14 6.00
CA ASN A 158 -10.88 3.02 6.25
C ASN A 158 -11.44 2.83 7.69
N ALA A 159 -11.47 1.59 8.17
CA ALA A 159 -11.89 1.30 9.54
C ALA A 159 -10.92 1.86 10.58
N ALA A 160 -9.62 1.71 10.38
CA ALA A 160 -8.60 2.34 11.23
C ALA A 160 -8.75 3.87 11.25
N ALA A 161 -8.95 4.48 10.09
CA ALA A 161 -9.17 5.93 9.98
C ALA A 161 -10.43 6.39 10.73
N ALA A 162 -11.53 5.63 10.66
CA ALA A 162 -12.78 5.95 11.33
C ALA A 162 -12.67 5.95 12.86
N THR A 163 -11.67 5.26 13.43
CA THR A 163 -11.38 5.26 14.87
C THR A 163 -10.34 6.31 15.30
N GLY A 164 -9.90 7.15 14.37
CA GLY A 164 -8.90 8.19 14.63
C GLY A 164 -7.46 7.78 14.31
N GLY A 165 -7.26 6.64 13.66
CA GLY A 165 -5.96 6.11 13.25
C GLY A 165 -5.67 4.73 13.82
N GLY A 166 -4.48 4.20 13.52
CA GLY A 166 -4.03 2.90 14.01
C GLY A 166 -3.22 2.12 12.98
N SER A 167 -2.78 0.95 13.37
CA SER A 167 -1.96 0.06 12.53
C SER A 167 -2.83 -0.94 11.77
N VAL A 168 -2.73 -0.94 10.45
CA VAL A 168 -3.33 -1.95 9.56
C VAL A 168 -2.31 -3.06 9.37
N LEU A 169 -2.60 -4.24 9.91
CA LEU A 169 -1.64 -5.34 10.02
C LEU A 169 -1.76 -6.33 8.87
N LEU A 170 -0.64 -6.57 8.19
CA LEU A 170 -0.46 -7.66 7.26
C LEU A 170 0.44 -8.73 7.90
N LYS A 171 -0.04 -9.98 8.00
CA LYS A 171 0.82 -11.10 8.43
C LYS A 171 1.74 -11.56 7.31
N VAL A 172 2.63 -12.49 7.62
CA VAL A 172 3.44 -13.18 6.60
C VAL A 172 2.50 -13.96 5.67
N ALA A 173 2.24 -13.40 4.49
CA ALA A 173 1.33 -13.90 3.48
C ALA A 173 1.58 -13.15 2.16
N ARG A 174 0.88 -13.53 1.09
CA ARG A 174 0.99 -12.91 -0.24
C ARG A 174 -0.37 -12.30 -0.60
N TYR A 175 -0.50 -11.01 -0.51
CA TYR A 175 -1.73 -10.29 -0.83
C TYR A 175 -1.68 -9.79 -2.27
N PHE A 176 -2.45 -10.43 -3.14
CA PHE A 176 -2.56 -10.01 -4.53
C PHE A 176 -3.43 -8.75 -4.63
N THR A 177 -2.97 -7.75 -5.38
CA THR A 177 -3.63 -6.44 -5.46
C THR A 177 -3.68 -5.93 -6.89
N THR A 178 -4.86 -5.47 -7.31
CA THR A 178 -5.10 -4.91 -8.65
C THR A 178 -5.40 -3.42 -8.63
N GLY A 179 -5.71 -2.84 -7.46
CA GLY A 179 -6.04 -1.45 -7.25
C GLY A 179 -5.03 -0.70 -6.40
N ALA A 180 -5.18 0.61 -6.32
CA ALA A 180 -4.38 1.47 -5.46
C ALA A 180 -4.97 1.54 -4.04
N LEU A 181 -4.10 1.86 -3.06
CA LEU A 181 -4.44 2.04 -1.66
C LEU A 181 -4.20 3.50 -1.24
N THR A 182 -5.11 4.06 -0.46
CA THR A 182 -4.96 5.38 0.14
C THR A 182 -4.90 5.27 1.65
N VAL A 183 -3.82 5.76 2.25
CA VAL A 183 -3.56 5.71 3.70
C VAL A 183 -3.74 7.12 4.27
N PRO A 184 -4.83 7.38 5.00
CA PRO A 184 -5.16 8.70 5.53
C PRO A 184 -4.44 9.00 6.86
N THR A 185 -4.70 10.19 7.41
CA THR A 185 -4.13 10.68 8.66
C THR A 185 -4.16 9.63 9.79
N GLY A 186 -3.01 9.45 10.44
CA GLY A 186 -2.87 8.61 11.63
C GLY A 186 -2.92 7.10 11.38
N VAL A 187 -3.00 6.65 10.13
CA VAL A 187 -3.03 5.23 9.77
C VAL A 187 -1.66 4.79 9.27
N VAL A 188 -1.18 3.65 9.77
CA VAL A 188 0.06 3.01 9.31
C VAL A 188 -0.24 1.63 8.76
N LEU A 189 0.11 1.39 7.50
CA LEU A 189 0.08 0.06 6.88
C LEU A 189 1.37 -0.65 7.25
N CYS A 190 1.29 -1.77 7.96
CA CYS A 190 2.47 -2.41 8.51
C CYS A 190 2.43 -3.94 8.49
N GLY A 191 3.61 -4.53 8.38
CA GLY A 191 3.80 -5.96 8.55
C GLY A 191 3.83 -6.40 10.02
N THR A 192 3.61 -7.68 10.26
CA THR A 192 3.67 -8.28 11.62
C THR A 192 5.06 -8.77 12.00
N ILE A 193 6.02 -8.72 11.10
CA ILE A 193 7.45 -9.00 11.35
C ILE A 193 8.28 -7.85 10.81
N GLU A 194 9.42 -7.60 11.45
CA GLU A 194 10.29 -6.49 11.06
C GLU A 194 11.06 -6.79 9.76
N GLY A 195 11.09 -5.79 8.86
CA GLY A 195 11.93 -5.74 7.66
C GLY A 195 13.20 -4.87 7.90
N PRO A 196 13.91 -4.48 6.86
CA PRO A 196 13.67 -4.85 5.45
C PRO A 196 13.96 -6.33 5.16
N PHE A 197 13.41 -6.85 4.05
CA PHE A 197 13.46 -8.27 3.71
C PHE A 197 14.46 -8.52 2.58
N ASP A 198 15.43 -9.41 2.83
CA ASP A 198 16.27 -9.96 1.78
C ASP A 198 15.54 -11.13 1.10
N VAL A 199 15.25 -10.97 -0.18
CA VAL A 199 14.52 -11.97 -0.98
C VAL A 199 15.43 -12.72 -1.96
N LYS A 200 16.74 -12.60 -1.80
CA LYS A 200 17.72 -13.22 -2.67
C LYS A 200 17.42 -14.69 -2.94
N GLY A 201 17.20 -15.02 -4.20
CA GLY A 201 16.93 -16.38 -4.63
C GLY A 201 15.55 -16.93 -4.28
N VAL A 202 14.64 -16.10 -3.79
CA VAL A 202 13.26 -16.47 -3.48
C VAL A 202 12.30 -15.64 -4.35
N ASP A 203 11.40 -16.31 -5.03
CA ASP A 203 10.29 -15.65 -5.72
C ASP A 203 9.18 -15.31 -4.71
N PRO A 204 8.98 -14.02 -4.37
CA PRO A 204 7.93 -13.62 -3.42
C PRO A 204 6.52 -13.86 -3.93
N SER A 205 6.33 -14.05 -5.25
CA SER A 205 5.03 -14.41 -5.81
C SER A 205 4.68 -15.89 -5.55
N ALA A 206 5.68 -16.73 -5.37
CA ALA A 206 5.52 -18.15 -5.13
C ALA A 206 5.56 -18.52 -3.63
N THR A 207 6.39 -17.83 -2.84
CA THR A 207 6.67 -18.18 -1.43
C THR A 207 6.39 -17.01 -0.50
N ALA A 208 5.59 -17.25 0.54
CA ALA A 208 5.35 -16.25 1.59
C ALA A 208 6.50 -16.23 2.59
N ILE A 209 7.40 -15.25 2.45
CA ILE A 209 8.56 -15.05 3.36
C ILE A 209 8.42 -13.80 4.22
N ALA A 210 7.52 -12.90 3.82
CA ALA A 210 7.28 -11.61 4.43
C ALA A 210 5.81 -11.23 4.27
N PRO A 211 5.32 -10.17 4.94
CA PRO A 211 4.10 -9.48 4.57
C PRO A 211 4.26 -8.89 3.18
N THR A 212 3.75 -9.60 2.14
CA THR A 212 4.03 -9.29 0.74
C THR A 212 2.79 -8.75 0.03
N LEU A 213 2.92 -7.57 -0.58
CA LEU A 213 1.95 -7.00 -1.50
C LEU A 213 2.39 -7.29 -2.93
N LEU A 214 1.64 -8.15 -3.63
CA LEU A 214 1.84 -8.46 -5.05
C LEU A 214 1.13 -7.39 -5.88
N VAL A 215 1.89 -6.46 -6.42
CA VAL A 215 1.38 -5.24 -7.07
C VAL A 215 1.22 -5.46 -8.57
N THR A 216 0.00 -5.29 -9.06
CA THR A 216 -0.29 -5.35 -10.51
C THR A 216 -0.94 -4.08 -11.06
N ASN A 217 -1.26 -3.11 -10.21
CA ASN A 217 -1.79 -1.81 -10.62
C ASN A 217 -0.75 -1.02 -11.42
N SER A 218 -1.15 -0.52 -12.59
CA SER A 218 -0.30 0.28 -13.49
C SER A 218 -0.85 1.67 -13.81
N ASN A 219 -1.96 2.09 -13.17
CA ASN A 219 -2.68 3.31 -13.55
C ASN A 219 -2.42 4.49 -12.61
N ALA A 220 -1.99 4.23 -11.38
CA ALA A 220 -1.73 5.23 -10.35
C ALA A 220 -0.67 4.73 -9.37
N PRO A 221 -0.07 5.59 -8.52
CA PRO A 221 0.75 5.14 -7.40
C PRO A 221 0.01 4.08 -6.59
N PHE A 222 0.74 3.01 -6.21
CA PHE A 222 0.08 1.88 -5.56
C PHE A 222 -0.38 2.23 -4.13
N VAL A 223 0.48 2.87 -3.35
CA VAL A 223 0.13 3.39 -2.02
C VAL A 223 0.28 4.90 -2.03
N THR A 224 -0.79 5.63 -1.70
CA THR A 224 -0.74 7.08 -1.47
C THR A 224 -0.86 7.36 0.02
N LEU A 225 0.17 7.98 0.61
CA LEU A 225 0.17 8.46 1.99
C LEU A 225 -0.44 9.86 2.01
N ASN A 226 -1.75 9.93 2.30
CA ASN A 226 -2.57 11.12 2.14
C ASN A 226 -3.05 11.68 3.50
N GLY A 227 -2.12 11.92 4.40
CA GLY A 227 -2.47 12.50 5.69
C GLY A 227 -1.33 12.54 6.69
N LEU A 228 -1.45 13.44 7.68
CA LEU A 228 -0.47 13.59 8.77
C LEU A 228 -0.29 12.29 9.54
N GLY A 229 0.96 11.85 9.71
CA GLY A 229 1.29 10.64 10.45
C GLY A 229 0.86 9.34 9.75
N SER A 230 0.53 9.42 8.45
CA SER A 230 0.36 8.20 7.65
C SER A 230 1.71 7.54 7.38
N GLY A 231 1.71 6.23 7.18
CA GLY A 231 2.97 5.53 6.96
C GLY A 231 2.85 4.12 6.40
N VAL A 232 4.00 3.61 6.00
CA VAL A 232 4.21 2.22 5.57
C VAL A 232 5.45 1.69 6.26
N THR A 233 5.36 0.50 6.85
CA THR A 233 6.52 -0.12 7.50
C THR A 233 6.46 -1.66 7.43
N ASP A 234 7.63 -2.28 7.33
CA ASP A 234 7.75 -3.74 7.42
C ASP A 234 7.01 -4.52 6.32
N ILE A 235 7.01 -3.98 5.09
CA ILE A 235 6.29 -4.57 3.94
C ILE A 235 7.25 -4.87 2.80
N LEU A 236 7.04 -6.00 2.15
CA LEU A 236 7.64 -6.36 0.87
C LEU A 236 6.66 -6.03 -0.26
N PHE A 237 7.03 -5.14 -1.16
CA PHE A 237 6.32 -4.86 -2.40
C PHE A 237 6.97 -5.64 -3.54
N HIS A 238 6.18 -6.40 -4.27
CA HIS A 238 6.68 -7.20 -5.39
C HIS A 238 5.82 -7.02 -6.64
N TYR A 239 6.47 -6.84 -7.79
CA TYR A 239 5.81 -6.69 -9.08
C TYR A 239 5.95 -7.97 -9.92
N PRO A 240 5.01 -8.93 -9.79
CA PRO A 240 5.14 -10.25 -10.42
C PRO A 240 5.11 -10.20 -11.95
N ASN A 241 4.46 -9.19 -12.53
CA ASN A 241 4.28 -9.03 -13.97
C ASN A 241 5.35 -8.13 -14.63
N GLN A 242 6.39 -7.74 -13.90
CA GLN A 242 7.46 -6.93 -14.47
C GLN A 242 8.29 -7.73 -15.50
N VAL A 243 8.62 -7.07 -16.60
CA VAL A 243 9.50 -7.66 -17.63
C VAL A 243 10.94 -7.64 -17.14
N LYS A 244 11.50 -8.82 -16.87
CA LYS A 244 12.85 -9.02 -16.31
C LYS A 244 13.86 -9.60 -17.30
N THR A 245 13.40 -10.24 -18.35
CA THR A 245 14.24 -11.13 -19.20
C THR A 245 14.39 -10.68 -20.64
N SER A 246 13.78 -9.56 -21.03
CA SER A 246 13.77 -9.09 -22.43
C SER A 246 14.79 -7.96 -22.63
N ALA A 247 15.32 -7.86 -23.87
CA ALA A 247 16.10 -6.71 -24.31
C ALA A 247 15.27 -5.41 -24.40
N SER A 248 13.97 -5.50 -24.17
CA SER A 248 13.04 -4.38 -24.13
C SER A 248 13.14 -3.63 -22.81
N ALA A 249 12.75 -2.36 -22.82
CA ALA A 249 12.57 -1.59 -21.59
C ALA A 249 11.60 -2.33 -20.64
N PRO A 250 11.79 -2.18 -19.30
CA PRO A 250 10.85 -2.73 -18.34
C PRO A 250 9.46 -2.11 -18.51
N THR A 251 8.44 -2.82 -18.05
CA THR A 251 7.07 -2.29 -18.00
C THR A 251 7.05 -1.05 -17.12
N VAL A 252 6.48 0.03 -17.63
CA VAL A 252 6.35 1.28 -16.88
C VAL A 252 5.24 1.14 -15.84
N TYR A 253 5.61 1.25 -14.59
CA TYR A 253 4.67 1.37 -13.46
C TYR A 253 4.82 2.76 -12.83
N PRO A 254 3.74 3.34 -12.29
CA PRO A 254 3.82 4.51 -11.42
C PRO A 254 4.71 4.22 -10.21
N PHE A 255 4.93 5.22 -9.37
CA PHE A 255 5.63 5.01 -8.10
C PHE A 255 4.88 4.02 -7.21
N THR A 256 5.62 3.16 -6.52
CA THR A 256 5.04 2.22 -5.55
C THR A 256 4.39 2.97 -4.39
N ILE A 257 5.08 3.98 -3.87
CA ILE A 257 4.60 4.84 -2.78
C ILE A 257 4.68 6.30 -3.22
N LEU A 258 3.57 7.02 -3.05
CA LEU A 258 3.51 8.48 -3.13
C LEU A 258 3.28 9.03 -1.72
N ALA A 259 4.28 9.75 -1.18
CA ALA A 259 4.18 10.48 0.07
C ALA A 259 3.86 11.96 -0.26
N ASN A 260 2.56 12.30 -0.34
CA ASN A 260 2.11 13.62 -0.72
C ASN A 260 1.63 14.48 0.47
N PHE A 261 1.98 14.06 1.68
CA PHE A 261 1.59 14.76 2.91
C PHE A 261 2.75 14.84 3.90
N PRO A 262 2.83 15.92 4.72
CA PRO A 262 3.90 16.05 5.71
C PRO A 262 3.77 15.04 6.87
N ALA A 263 4.88 14.84 7.58
CA ALA A 263 5.00 13.92 8.72
C ALA A 263 4.66 12.46 8.38
N THR A 264 4.98 12.02 7.16
CA THR A 264 4.85 10.63 6.75
C THR A 264 6.12 9.83 7.04
N LYS A 265 5.95 8.51 7.23
CA LYS A 265 7.07 7.61 7.48
C LYS A 265 7.00 6.38 6.59
N ILE A 266 8.13 6.06 5.94
CA ILE A 266 8.35 4.83 5.20
C ILE A 266 9.57 4.15 5.81
N ALA A 267 9.41 2.93 6.36
CA ALA A 267 10.49 2.29 7.07
C ALA A 267 10.55 0.77 6.88
N ARG A 268 11.72 0.19 7.05
CA ARG A 268 11.97 -1.25 7.09
C ARG A 268 11.22 -2.05 6.03
N SER A 269 11.24 -1.52 4.81
CA SER A 269 10.48 -2.11 3.70
C SER A 269 11.39 -2.45 2.54
N THR A 270 10.95 -3.41 1.74
CA THR A 270 11.65 -3.86 0.54
C THR A 270 10.74 -3.70 -0.67
N VAL A 271 11.31 -3.30 -1.79
CA VAL A 271 10.61 -3.35 -3.08
C VAL A 271 11.44 -4.15 -4.08
N THR A 272 10.78 -5.02 -4.84
CA THR A 272 11.42 -5.81 -5.89
C THR A 272 10.68 -5.68 -7.22
N ASN A 273 11.44 -5.60 -8.31
CA ASN A 273 10.93 -5.51 -9.68
C ASN A 273 10.06 -4.28 -9.95
N ALA A 274 10.11 -3.24 -9.15
CA ALA A 274 9.37 -2.01 -9.42
C ALA A 274 10.00 -1.24 -10.60
N TYR A 275 9.19 -0.44 -11.29
CA TYR A 275 9.73 0.56 -12.22
C TYR A 275 10.23 1.78 -11.45
N ASN A 276 9.36 2.36 -10.59
CA ASN A 276 9.70 3.44 -9.66
C ASN A 276 9.27 3.05 -8.24
N PHE A 277 9.99 3.51 -7.20
CA PHE A 277 9.66 3.13 -5.85
C PHE A 277 8.99 4.23 -5.03
N LEU A 278 9.71 5.25 -4.61
CA LEU A 278 9.21 6.26 -3.66
C LEU A 278 9.21 7.64 -4.30
N ASP A 279 8.05 8.28 -4.28
CA ASP A 279 7.85 9.67 -4.63
C ASP A 279 7.50 10.49 -3.38
N ILE A 280 8.36 11.41 -3.02
CA ILE A 280 8.13 12.38 -1.92
C ILE A 280 7.82 13.71 -2.59
N ASP A 281 6.54 13.90 -2.89
CA ASP A 281 6.04 15.09 -3.57
C ASP A 281 4.87 15.67 -2.78
N ASN A 282 5.16 16.63 -1.94
CA ASN A 282 4.15 17.29 -1.13
C ASN A 282 3.37 18.30 -1.98
N ALA A 283 2.06 18.36 -1.78
CA ALA A 283 1.23 19.36 -2.43
C ALA A 283 1.74 20.79 -2.14
N PRO A 284 1.66 21.74 -3.08
CA PRO A 284 2.16 23.09 -2.92
C PRO A 284 1.68 23.73 -1.61
N GLY A 285 2.62 24.23 -0.79
CA GLY A 285 2.33 24.90 0.47
C GLY A 285 2.23 24.01 1.71
N SER A 286 2.45 22.72 1.61
CA SER A 286 2.57 21.84 2.76
C SER A 286 4.02 21.81 3.26
N ASN A 287 4.24 22.07 4.56
CA ASN A 287 5.53 21.87 5.19
C ASN A 287 5.77 20.38 5.34
N GLY A 288 6.84 19.87 4.75
CA GLY A 288 7.13 18.45 4.74
C GLY A 288 8.12 18.04 5.81
N ARG A 289 7.77 17.00 6.54
CA ARG A 289 8.72 16.13 7.25
C ARG A 289 8.46 14.73 6.80
N VAL A 290 9.31 14.18 5.96
CA VAL A 290 9.22 12.79 5.52
C VAL A 290 10.44 12.05 6.02
N ILE A 291 10.21 10.88 6.59
CA ILE A 291 11.27 9.98 7.03
C ILE A 291 11.19 8.72 6.18
N ALA A 292 12.28 8.41 5.47
CA ALA A 292 12.46 7.16 4.75
C ALA A 292 13.72 6.47 5.28
N GLU A 293 13.55 5.31 5.92
CA GLU A 293 14.65 4.63 6.61
C GLU A 293 14.61 3.10 6.45
N ASP A 294 15.78 2.48 6.45
CA ASP A 294 15.93 1.02 6.37
C ASP A 294 15.21 0.45 5.15
N LEU A 295 15.58 0.89 3.94
CA LEU A 295 14.89 0.49 2.71
C LEU A 295 15.81 -0.32 1.79
N PHE A 296 15.32 -1.49 1.33
CA PHE A 296 15.92 -2.26 0.24
C PHE A 296 15.17 -2.01 -1.05
N ILE A 297 15.85 -1.41 -2.04
CA ILE A 297 15.21 -0.85 -3.23
C ILE A 297 15.68 -1.58 -4.49
N GLY A 298 14.82 -2.45 -5.04
CA GLY A 298 14.96 -3.09 -6.34
C GLY A 298 14.07 -2.41 -7.39
N ALA A 299 14.29 -1.12 -7.64
CA ALA A 299 13.58 -0.34 -8.67
C ALA A 299 14.46 -0.18 -9.92
N PHE A 300 13.87 -0.31 -11.11
CA PHE A 300 14.60 -0.30 -12.36
C PHE A 300 14.86 1.10 -12.91
N ASN A 301 13.98 2.08 -12.64
CA ASN A 301 14.10 3.44 -13.16
C ASN A 301 14.47 4.46 -12.08
N ILE A 302 13.56 4.80 -11.17
CA ILE A 302 13.82 5.75 -10.08
C ILE A 302 13.65 5.06 -8.73
N GLY A 303 14.67 5.13 -7.89
CA GLY A 303 14.58 4.65 -6.52
C GLY A 303 13.77 5.59 -5.65
N VAL A 304 14.25 6.81 -5.45
CA VAL A 304 13.58 7.85 -4.67
C VAL A 304 13.56 9.14 -5.48
N HIS A 305 12.40 9.78 -5.53
CA HIS A 305 12.20 11.12 -6.07
C HIS A 305 11.71 12.04 -4.96
N ILE A 306 12.24 13.26 -4.90
CA ILE A 306 11.87 14.28 -3.91
C ILE A 306 11.60 15.58 -4.65
N ASP A 307 10.41 16.13 -4.49
CA ASP A 307 10.05 17.46 -4.99
C ASP A 307 9.03 18.15 -4.07
N HIS A 308 8.81 19.45 -4.22
CA HIS A 308 7.82 20.25 -3.50
C HIS A 308 7.86 20.12 -1.96
N THR A 309 9.03 19.84 -1.38
CA THR A 309 9.18 19.73 0.09
C THR A 309 9.75 21.02 0.70
N TYR A 310 9.18 21.49 1.81
CA TYR A 310 9.48 22.79 2.44
C TYR A 310 9.98 22.66 3.88
N ASP A 311 10.49 21.52 4.28
CA ASP A 311 11.08 21.25 5.59
C ASP A 311 12.10 20.12 5.43
N PHE A 312 12.46 19.47 6.51
CA PHE A 312 13.40 18.36 6.48
C PHE A 312 12.81 17.12 5.82
N THR A 313 13.57 16.51 4.91
CA THR A 313 13.36 15.12 4.48
C THR A 313 14.59 14.33 4.89
N THR A 314 14.37 13.28 5.66
CA THR A 314 15.42 12.39 6.14
C THR A 314 15.41 11.08 5.39
N LEU A 315 16.52 10.75 4.75
CA LEU A 315 16.79 9.46 4.13
C LEU A 315 17.92 8.78 4.92
N HIS A 316 17.67 7.60 5.48
CA HIS A 316 18.67 6.91 6.27
C HIS A 316 18.69 5.42 5.97
N ASN A 317 19.90 4.85 5.82
CA ASN A 317 20.12 3.43 5.55
C ASN A 317 19.30 2.92 4.35
N LEU A 318 19.50 3.56 3.18
CA LEU A 318 18.86 3.19 1.93
C LEU A 318 19.84 2.38 1.08
N HIS A 319 19.45 1.18 0.70
CA HIS A 319 20.21 0.31 -0.18
C HIS A 319 19.48 0.16 -1.52
N HIS A 320 19.97 0.83 -2.55
CA HIS A 320 19.41 0.73 -3.89
C HIS A 320 20.33 -0.10 -4.79
N GLY A 321 19.90 -1.29 -5.12
CA GLY A 321 20.72 -2.21 -5.91
C GLY A 321 19.91 -3.39 -6.44
N VAL A 322 20.61 -4.27 -7.12
CA VAL A 322 20.07 -5.51 -7.70
C VAL A 322 20.09 -6.69 -6.73
N PHE A 323 20.75 -6.53 -5.59
CA PHE A 323 20.99 -7.62 -4.63
C PHE A 323 19.72 -8.14 -3.96
N TRP A 324 18.66 -7.38 -4.01
CA TRP A 324 17.38 -7.68 -3.36
C TRP A 324 16.37 -8.31 -4.30
N ASP A 325 16.73 -8.45 -5.58
CA ASP A 325 15.88 -9.03 -6.59
C ASP A 325 16.00 -10.56 -6.61
N GLU A 326 14.92 -11.25 -6.91
CA GLU A 326 14.91 -12.70 -7.16
C GLU A 326 15.85 -13.12 -8.29
N VAL A 327 16.27 -12.16 -9.12
CA VAL A 327 17.06 -12.35 -10.33
C VAL A 327 18.55 -12.62 -10.02
N GLU A 328 19.06 -12.30 -8.85
CA GLU A 328 20.49 -12.41 -8.56
C GLU A 328 21.04 -13.86 -8.61
N ASN A 329 20.19 -14.87 -8.56
CA ASN A 329 20.62 -16.29 -8.69
C ASN A 329 20.60 -16.85 -10.12
N ALA A 330 19.95 -16.21 -11.05
CA ALA A 330 20.13 -16.48 -12.46
C ALA A 330 21.20 -15.51 -12.93
N ALA A 331 22.31 -16.02 -13.49
CA ALA A 331 23.30 -15.15 -14.14
C ALA A 331 22.57 -13.99 -14.84
N TYR A 332 22.78 -12.78 -14.32
CA TYR A 332 22.06 -11.54 -14.68
C TYR A 332 21.51 -11.61 -16.10
N PRO A 333 20.22 -11.44 -16.34
CA PRO A 333 19.70 -11.34 -17.70
C PRO A 333 20.28 -10.03 -18.26
N THR A 334 21.36 -10.16 -19.02
CA THR A 334 22.20 -9.07 -19.53
C THR A 334 21.43 -7.93 -20.19
N ALA A 335 20.17 -8.15 -20.51
CA ALA A 335 19.32 -7.18 -21.17
C ALA A 335 18.72 -6.14 -20.22
N ILE A 336 18.16 -6.56 -19.09
CA ILE A 336 17.55 -5.62 -18.13
C ILE A 336 18.63 -4.85 -17.38
N ASP A 337 19.76 -5.48 -17.06
CA ASP A 337 20.91 -4.81 -16.47
C ASP A 337 21.44 -3.69 -17.35
N ASN A 338 21.59 -3.97 -18.64
CA ASN A 338 22.02 -2.95 -19.59
C ASN A 338 21.03 -1.78 -19.65
N TRP A 339 19.72 -2.07 -19.54
CA TRP A 339 18.72 -1.00 -19.50
C TRP A 339 18.85 -0.19 -18.21
N VAL A 340 18.95 -0.83 -17.07
CA VAL A 340 19.10 -0.20 -15.74
C VAL A 340 20.37 0.65 -15.70
N LEU A 341 21.51 0.10 -16.10
CA LEU A 341 22.80 0.82 -16.14
C LEU A 341 22.81 2.04 -17.09
N ASN A 342 21.90 2.11 -18.05
CA ASN A 342 21.83 3.23 -18.98
C ASN A 342 20.72 4.25 -18.64
N ASN A 343 19.74 3.89 -17.82
CA ASN A 343 18.53 4.70 -17.67
C ASN A 343 18.16 5.01 -16.21
N SER A 344 18.66 4.25 -15.24
CA SER A 344 18.19 4.38 -13.86
C SER A 344 18.85 5.50 -13.08
N THR A 345 18.12 6.06 -12.14
CA THR A 345 18.62 7.02 -11.15
C THR A 345 18.21 6.57 -9.74
N ALA A 346 19.19 6.46 -8.85
CA ALA A 346 18.86 5.99 -7.51
C ALA A 346 18.13 7.05 -6.67
N LEU A 347 18.57 8.30 -6.73
CA LEU A 347 17.95 9.42 -6.03
C LEU A 347 17.83 10.63 -6.95
N VAL A 348 16.63 11.16 -7.10
CA VAL A 348 16.36 12.43 -7.78
C VAL A 348 15.88 13.45 -6.76
N VAL A 349 16.53 14.59 -6.69
CA VAL A 349 16.20 15.69 -5.77
C VAL A 349 15.89 16.95 -6.56
N GLY A 350 14.65 17.36 -6.54
CA GLY A 350 14.14 18.63 -7.06
C GLY A 350 14.10 19.71 -5.99
N ARG A 351 12.95 20.37 -5.84
CA ARG A 351 12.76 21.44 -4.87
C ARG A 351 12.56 20.91 -3.45
N MET A 352 13.51 21.19 -2.57
CA MET A 352 13.37 20.91 -1.14
C MET A 352 14.21 21.85 -0.30
N ASP A 353 13.82 22.12 0.95
CA ASP A 353 14.56 23.05 1.80
C ASP A 353 15.77 22.40 2.46
N SER A 354 15.66 21.19 2.99
CA SER A 354 16.76 20.54 3.68
C SER A 354 16.71 19.02 3.56
N LEU A 355 17.55 18.46 2.70
CA LEU A 355 17.81 17.02 2.65
C LEU A 355 18.78 16.63 3.75
N GLU A 356 18.42 15.62 4.52
CA GLU A 356 19.34 14.90 5.39
C GLU A 356 19.46 13.45 4.89
N ILE A 357 20.64 13.06 4.43
CA ILE A 357 20.88 11.70 3.93
C ILE A 357 22.06 11.05 4.68
N GLY A 358 21.84 9.81 5.17
CA GLY A 358 22.86 9.02 5.84
C GLY A 358 22.84 7.56 5.40
N ASP A 359 24.03 6.95 5.34
CA ASP A 359 24.18 5.52 5.00
C ASP A 359 23.44 5.14 3.72
N PHE A 360 23.76 5.84 2.61
CA PHE A 360 23.14 5.65 1.32
C PHE A 360 24.04 4.83 0.40
N PHE A 361 23.64 3.59 0.14
CA PHE A 361 24.34 2.67 -0.73
C PHE A 361 23.60 2.49 -2.07
N VAL A 362 24.34 2.62 -3.16
CA VAL A 362 23.85 2.40 -4.52
C VAL A 362 24.76 1.46 -5.27
N PHE A 363 24.20 0.48 -5.94
CA PHE A 363 24.95 -0.43 -6.79
C PHE A 363 24.30 -0.61 -8.16
N SER A 364 25.13 -0.52 -9.22
CA SER A 364 24.74 -0.81 -10.62
C SER A 364 23.56 0.04 -11.10
N ARG A 365 23.75 1.37 -11.12
CA ARG A 365 22.79 2.34 -11.67
C ARG A 365 23.48 3.26 -12.69
N SER A 366 22.67 3.87 -13.58
CA SER A 366 23.22 4.92 -14.46
C SER A 366 23.68 6.11 -13.62
N THR A 367 22.79 6.64 -12.78
CA THR A 367 23.08 7.80 -11.93
C THR A 367 22.82 7.46 -10.45
N GLY A 368 23.80 7.73 -9.59
CA GLY A 368 23.66 7.59 -8.16
C GLY A 368 22.73 8.65 -7.57
N MET A 369 23.08 9.93 -7.75
CA MET A 369 22.27 11.07 -7.27
C MET A 369 22.14 12.12 -8.37
N LEU A 370 20.91 12.56 -8.63
CA LEU A 370 20.60 13.68 -9.52
C LEU A 370 20.00 14.84 -8.71
N LEU A 371 20.73 15.90 -8.54
CA LEU A 371 20.31 17.15 -7.90
C LEU A 371 19.88 18.09 -9.03
N THR A 372 18.59 18.43 -9.10
CA THR A 372 18.03 19.15 -10.25
C THR A 372 17.03 20.22 -9.84
N ASP A 373 16.62 21.05 -10.78
CA ASP A 373 15.49 21.96 -10.58
C ASP A 373 14.17 21.18 -10.65
N SER A 374 13.20 21.57 -9.82
CA SER A 374 11.81 21.15 -9.99
C SER A 374 11.31 21.49 -11.41
N PRO A 375 10.56 20.62 -12.05
CA PRO A 375 9.87 20.96 -13.29
C PRO A 375 8.80 22.04 -13.11
N ASP A 376 8.33 22.26 -11.87
CA ASP A 376 7.36 23.33 -11.57
C ASP A 376 8.03 24.70 -11.63
N THR A 377 7.73 25.43 -12.70
CA THR A 377 8.28 26.77 -12.96
C THR A 377 7.69 27.86 -12.09
N THR A 378 6.66 27.57 -11.29
CA THR A 378 6.04 28.53 -10.35
C THR A 378 6.85 28.66 -9.07
N LEU A 379 7.73 27.69 -8.77
CA LEU A 379 8.59 27.70 -7.59
C LEU A 379 9.76 28.67 -7.73
N ASN A 380 10.12 29.31 -6.64
CA ASN A 380 11.30 30.16 -6.56
C ASN A 380 11.90 30.12 -5.15
N PRO A 381 13.07 29.49 -4.96
CA PRO A 381 13.85 28.77 -5.97
C PRO A 381 13.22 27.42 -6.34
N ARG A 382 13.65 26.88 -7.49
CA ARG A 382 13.21 25.57 -8.00
C ARG A 382 14.06 24.40 -7.53
N SER A 383 15.25 24.66 -7.01
CA SER A 383 16.16 23.66 -6.49
C SER A 383 16.21 23.67 -4.96
N GLY A 384 16.88 22.68 -4.39
CA GLY A 384 16.98 22.49 -2.97
C GLY A 384 18.40 22.65 -2.40
N SER A 385 18.52 22.30 -1.15
CA SER A 385 19.78 22.20 -0.41
C SER A 385 19.78 20.97 0.50
N GLY A 386 20.94 20.58 1.03
CA GLY A 386 21.00 19.45 1.92
C GLY A 386 22.40 19.08 2.39
N ARG A 387 22.44 18.07 3.24
CA ARG A 387 23.67 17.49 3.75
C ARG A 387 23.57 15.98 3.85
N GLY A 388 24.72 15.31 3.81
CA GLY A 388 24.73 13.86 3.95
C GLY A 388 26.09 13.31 4.36
N SER A 389 26.05 12.04 4.78
CA SER A 389 27.26 11.30 5.15
C SER A 389 27.14 9.82 4.79
N ASN A 390 28.32 9.18 4.63
CA ASN A 390 28.41 7.76 4.29
C ASN A 390 27.64 7.43 3.02
N ILE A 391 28.00 8.07 1.92
CA ILE A 391 27.37 7.88 0.60
C ILE A 391 28.29 6.98 -0.21
N ASP A 392 27.81 5.81 -0.60
CA ASP A 392 28.56 4.83 -1.36
C ASP A 392 27.84 4.52 -2.68
N LEU A 393 28.44 4.96 -3.79
CA LEU A 393 27.89 4.88 -5.13
C LEU A 393 28.79 3.99 -5.98
N GLU A 394 28.46 2.70 -6.05
CA GLU A 394 29.28 1.69 -6.71
C GLU A 394 28.72 1.28 -8.07
N ASN A 395 29.63 1.02 -9.00
CA ASN A 395 29.32 0.56 -10.35
C ASN A 395 28.32 1.48 -11.07
N VAL A 396 28.49 2.80 -10.92
CA VAL A 396 27.64 3.83 -11.55
C VAL A 396 28.30 4.43 -12.78
N GLU A 397 27.50 4.93 -13.73
CA GLU A 397 28.01 5.73 -14.84
C GLU A 397 28.29 7.17 -14.39
N PHE A 398 27.36 7.74 -13.63
CA PHE A 398 27.46 9.05 -12.98
C PHE A 398 27.23 8.90 -11.48
N GLY A 399 28.16 9.37 -10.65
CA GLY A 399 28.00 9.33 -9.20
C GLY A 399 27.00 10.39 -8.72
N ILE A 400 27.43 11.64 -8.65
CA ILE A 400 26.60 12.79 -8.28
C ILE A 400 26.50 13.74 -9.48
N VAL A 401 25.29 13.98 -9.96
CA VAL A 401 25.01 14.95 -11.03
C VAL A 401 24.25 16.11 -10.44
N ALA A 402 24.84 17.31 -10.46
CA ALA A 402 24.15 18.54 -10.10
C ALA A 402 23.78 19.30 -11.39
N ASN A 403 22.49 19.30 -11.71
CA ASN A 403 21.92 19.89 -12.92
C ASN A 403 20.87 20.96 -12.55
N SER A 404 21.31 22.00 -11.89
CA SER A 404 20.42 23.07 -11.43
C SER A 404 20.94 24.43 -11.85
N SER A 405 20.03 25.31 -12.23
CA SER A 405 20.31 26.70 -12.56
C SER A 405 20.11 27.65 -11.36
N THR A 406 19.52 27.17 -10.25
CA THR A 406 19.02 28.02 -9.17
C THR A 406 19.26 27.41 -7.77
N ILE A 407 20.36 26.69 -7.55
CA ILE A 407 20.69 26.17 -6.22
C ILE A 407 20.82 27.34 -5.22
N TRP A 408 20.22 27.14 -4.06
CA TRP A 408 20.31 28.07 -2.94
C TRP A 408 21.76 28.34 -2.54
N SER A 409 22.02 29.48 -1.93
CA SER A 409 23.35 29.90 -1.48
C SER A 409 24.04 28.91 -0.52
N TRP A 410 23.28 27.93 0.03
CA TRP A 410 23.81 26.93 0.96
C TRP A 410 24.22 25.61 0.29
N GLY A 411 23.70 25.31 -0.89
CA GLY A 411 24.08 24.14 -1.70
C GLY A 411 23.91 22.81 -0.99
N TYR A 412 24.73 21.84 -1.42
CA TYR A 412 24.78 20.51 -0.82
C TYR A 412 26.15 20.24 -0.22
N GLU A 413 26.17 19.67 0.98
CA GLU A 413 27.38 19.27 1.68
C GLU A 413 27.33 17.76 2.00
N PHE A 414 28.28 17.02 1.45
CA PHE A 414 28.40 15.58 1.67
C PHE A 414 29.74 15.23 2.30
N SER A 415 29.75 14.24 3.19
CA SER A 415 30.95 13.75 3.84
C SER A 415 31.09 12.24 3.68
N ASN A 416 32.32 11.76 3.64
CA ASN A 416 32.64 10.35 3.44
C ASN A 416 31.90 9.75 2.22
N VAL A 417 32.21 10.26 1.03
CA VAL A 417 31.59 9.86 -0.23
C VAL A 417 32.53 8.91 -0.98
N ILE A 418 32.04 7.73 -1.27
CA ILE A 418 32.72 6.76 -2.15
C ILE A 418 31.99 6.74 -3.48
N VAL A 419 32.71 6.90 -4.57
CA VAL A 419 32.19 6.71 -5.92
C VAL A 419 33.12 5.79 -6.69
N SER A 420 32.59 4.69 -7.18
CA SER A 420 33.28 3.82 -8.12
C SER A 420 32.52 3.70 -9.43
N ALA A 421 33.20 4.01 -10.53
CA ALA A 421 32.60 3.95 -11.85
C ALA A 421 32.42 2.51 -12.35
N ALA A 422 31.39 2.26 -13.13
CA ALA A 422 31.20 1.02 -13.86
C ALA A 422 32.38 0.77 -14.82
N PRO A 423 32.98 -0.43 -14.81
CA PRO A 423 34.10 -0.73 -15.72
C PRO A 423 33.77 -0.46 -17.18
N GLY A 424 34.54 0.40 -17.83
CA GLY A 424 34.38 0.78 -19.25
C GLY A 424 33.19 1.73 -19.53
N ARG A 425 32.47 2.19 -18.50
CA ARG A 425 31.30 3.09 -18.65
C ARG A 425 31.39 4.37 -17.83
N GLY A 426 32.19 4.41 -16.77
CA GLY A 426 32.30 5.57 -15.89
C GLY A 426 32.62 6.85 -16.63
N GLN A 427 31.69 7.80 -16.63
CA GLN A 427 31.83 9.08 -17.31
C GLN A 427 32.22 10.21 -16.35
N ALA A 428 31.58 10.25 -15.17
CA ALA A 428 31.93 11.23 -14.16
C ALA A 428 31.50 10.78 -12.77
N ALA A 429 32.41 10.82 -11.82
CA ALA A 429 32.08 10.59 -10.43
C ALA A 429 31.24 11.74 -9.87
N VAL A 430 31.60 12.98 -10.21
CA VAL A 430 30.79 14.18 -9.92
C VAL A 430 30.67 15.00 -11.21
N GLN A 431 29.45 15.33 -11.60
CA GLN A 431 29.17 16.12 -12.80
C GLN A 431 28.31 17.34 -12.45
N LEU A 432 28.81 18.50 -12.77
CA LEU A 432 28.09 19.75 -12.59
C LEU A 432 27.57 20.23 -13.95
N ARG A 433 26.27 20.34 -14.07
CA ARG A 433 25.55 20.84 -15.25
C ARG A 433 24.74 22.05 -14.84
N GLY A 434 24.75 23.10 -15.60
CA GLY A 434 23.93 24.29 -15.33
C GLY A 434 24.49 25.52 -15.99
N GLY A 435 23.62 26.38 -16.53
CA GLY A 435 23.95 27.60 -17.26
C GLY A 435 23.46 28.88 -16.59
N GLY A 436 23.06 28.84 -15.32
CA GLY A 436 22.52 29.98 -14.59
C GLY A 436 23.59 30.90 -14.03
N THR A 437 23.16 32.05 -13.49
CA THR A 437 24.03 33.01 -12.82
C THR A 437 24.56 32.52 -11.47
N ASN A 438 23.96 31.48 -10.89
CA ASN A 438 24.37 30.84 -9.65
C ASN A 438 24.67 29.36 -9.94
N PRO A 439 25.93 28.96 -10.03
CA PRO A 439 26.32 27.57 -10.23
C PRO A 439 25.95 26.71 -9.02
N PRO A 440 25.65 25.42 -9.22
CA PRO A 440 25.40 24.51 -8.12
C PRO A 440 26.62 24.42 -7.20
N ALA A 441 26.40 24.59 -5.90
CA ALA A 441 27.44 24.40 -4.89
C ALA A 441 27.31 22.98 -4.33
N VAL A 442 28.33 22.16 -4.56
CA VAL A 442 28.45 20.82 -3.96
C VAL A 442 29.79 20.73 -3.27
N LEU A 443 29.77 20.54 -1.95
CA LEU A 443 30.95 20.33 -1.13
C LEU A 443 31.06 18.87 -0.74
N ILE A 444 32.18 18.24 -0.98
CA ILE A 444 32.48 16.87 -0.58
C ILE A 444 33.69 16.88 0.36
N ASN A 445 33.48 16.39 1.57
CA ASN A 445 34.47 16.30 2.63
C ASN A 445 34.86 14.85 2.91
N GLY A 446 36.01 14.40 2.42
CA GLY A 446 36.49 13.03 2.61
C GLY A 446 35.81 11.99 1.72
N GLY A 447 36.38 10.79 1.71
CA GLY A 447 35.93 9.68 0.90
C GLY A 447 36.92 9.30 -0.21
N SER A 448 36.47 8.49 -1.15
CA SER A 448 37.27 8.02 -2.29
C SER A 448 36.44 8.15 -3.58
N VAL A 449 36.90 8.97 -4.50
CA VAL A 449 36.23 9.20 -5.77
C VAL A 449 37.07 8.58 -6.90
N ARG A 450 36.60 7.46 -7.46
CA ARG A 450 37.31 6.70 -8.49
C ARG A 450 36.49 6.62 -9.77
N GLY A 451 37.08 6.98 -10.89
CA GLY A 451 36.44 6.90 -12.20
C GLY A 451 37.30 7.50 -13.30
N THR A 452 36.89 7.34 -14.55
CA THR A 452 37.60 7.89 -15.71
C THR A 452 37.65 9.42 -15.68
N TRP A 453 36.63 10.04 -15.05
CA TRP A 453 36.54 11.49 -14.86
C TRP A 453 36.08 11.75 -13.44
N ALA A 454 36.94 12.24 -12.59
CA ALA A 454 36.57 12.60 -11.21
C ALA A 454 35.63 13.83 -11.16
N LEU A 455 35.79 14.73 -12.13
CA LEU A 455 34.97 15.95 -12.23
C LEU A 455 34.71 16.24 -13.72
N GLY A 456 33.46 16.48 -14.06
CA GLY A 456 33.04 16.88 -15.41
C GLY A 456 32.00 17.98 -15.36
N ALA A 457 32.22 19.09 -16.05
CA ALA A 457 31.24 20.16 -16.21
C ALA A 457 30.65 20.12 -17.64
N PHE A 458 29.35 20.15 -17.78
CA PHE A 458 28.65 20.17 -19.05
C PHE A 458 27.44 21.11 -19.01
N PRO A 459 27.26 21.98 -19.99
CA PRO A 459 28.25 22.43 -20.96
C PRO A 459 29.42 23.14 -20.29
N ALA A 460 30.54 23.32 -21.02
CA ALA A 460 31.70 24.03 -20.46
C ALA A 460 31.30 25.34 -19.79
N PRO A 461 31.81 25.63 -18.58
CA PRO A 461 31.44 26.83 -17.82
C PRO A 461 31.69 28.07 -18.71
N GLN A 462 30.69 28.94 -18.77
CA GLN A 462 30.88 30.27 -19.34
C GLN A 462 31.93 31.00 -18.53
N ALA A 463 32.83 31.69 -19.18
CA ALA A 463 33.89 32.43 -18.52
C ALA A 463 33.30 33.42 -17.49
N GLY A 464 33.53 33.17 -16.20
CA GLY A 464 33.04 33.97 -15.09
C GLY A 464 32.24 33.19 -14.03
N ASN A 465 31.79 31.98 -14.30
CA ASN A 465 31.09 31.15 -13.33
C ASN A 465 32.04 30.13 -12.68
N LEU A 466 32.49 30.41 -11.47
CA LEU A 466 33.27 29.47 -10.67
C LEU A 466 32.30 28.47 -10.01
N THR A 467 32.26 27.28 -10.55
CA THR A 467 31.62 26.14 -9.90
C THR A 467 32.57 25.64 -8.81
N HIS A 468 32.14 25.72 -7.55
CA HIS A 468 32.97 25.24 -6.45
C HIS A 468 32.62 23.81 -6.12
N VAL A 469 33.46 22.87 -6.54
CA VAL A 469 33.56 21.55 -5.92
C VAL A 469 34.83 21.57 -5.09
N ASN A 470 34.68 21.44 -3.80
CA ASN A 470 35.81 21.34 -2.89
C ASN A 470 35.89 19.90 -2.37
N ILE A 471 36.91 19.17 -2.80
CA ILE A 471 37.14 17.80 -2.35
C ILE A 471 38.31 17.87 -1.36
N ILE A 472 37.99 17.78 -0.09
CA ILE A 472 38.99 17.85 0.99
C ILE A 472 39.25 16.44 1.52
N GLY A 473 40.52 16.00 1.42
CA GLY A 473 40.96 14.73 2.02
C GLY A 473 40.44 13.47 1.32
N SER A 474 40.07 13.57 0.06
CA SER A 474 39.74 12.41 -0.77
C SER A 474 40.95 11.96 -1.60
N ASP A 475 41.09 10.65 -1.79
CA ASP A 475 42.05 10.09 -2.72
C ASP A 475 41.53 10.35 -4.15
N LEU A 476 42.11 11.30 -4.84
CA LEU A 476 41.94 11.47 -6.28
C LEU A 476 42.87 10.50 -7.00
N PRO A 477 42.44 9.83 -8.09
CA PRO A 477 43.30 8.95 -8.85
C PRO A 477 44.44 9.69 -9.57
#